data_3cc53cc2a6c0f5ec065165e786ab9225
#
_entry.id   3cc53cc2a6c0f5ec065165e786ab9225
#
_cell.length_a   1.000
_cell.length_b   1.000
_cell.length_c   1.000
_cell.angle_alpha   90.00
_cell.angle_beta   90.00
_cell.angle_gamma   90.00
#
_symmetry.space_group_name_H-M   'P 1'
#
loop_
_entity.id
_entity.type
_entity.pdbx_description
1 polymer ?
#
loop_
_entity_poly.entity_id
_entity_poly.type
_entity_poly.pdbx_seq_one_letter_code
_entity_poly.pdbx_strand_id
1 'polypeptide(L)'
;MEKFKLSEKFIDKYKRKKAPFGFNGLGELVYMRTYSRIKENGKNERWWETVQRVVEGTYSMQKNHIESHQLGWNAWQAQKSAQEMYDRIFNMKFLPPGRGLWAMGTPVTEEKGLYAALNNCAFVSTKTLKEDYSKPFCFLMDASMLGVGVGFDTKGAGEIVIKGVDKTRKTMYVIPDTREGWVESLRLLLESYFHGQAEVNFDYSKVRPAGEPIKGFGGVSSGPE
;
A
#
# COMPACT_ATOMS: atom_id res chain seq x y z
N MET A 1 5.32 -17.82 -10.60
CA MET A 1 6.68 -17.48 -11.10
C MET A 1 7.68 -17.53 -9.96
N GLU A 2 8.90 -17.95 -10.25
CA GLU A 2 9.97 -18.00 -9.24
C GLU A 2 10.47 -16.58 -8.91
N LYS A 3 10.49 -16.25 -7.62
CA LYS A 3 10.96 -14.94 -7.14
C LYS A 3 12.47 -14.80 -7.33
N PHE A 4 12.91 -13.57 -7.60
CA PHE A 4 14.34 -13.24 -7.59
C PHE A 4 14.91 -13.34 -6.17
N LYS A 5 16.10 -13.92 -6.06
CA LYS A 5 16.85 -14.01 -4.80
C LYS A 5 18.29 -13.55 -5.00
N LEU A 6 18.78 -12.78 -4.05
CA LEU A 6 20.21 -12.47 -3.95
C LEU A 6 21.01 -13.72 -3.57
N SER A 7 22.23 -13.86 -4.08
CA SER A 7 23.06 -15.00 -3.71
C SER A 7 23.38 -14.99 -2.22
N GLU A 8 23.28 -16.15 -1.56
CA GLU A 8 23.55 -16.29 -0.13
C GLU A 8 24.97 -15.85 0.25
N LYS A 9 25.96 -16.23 -0.56
CA LYS A 9 27.37 -15.81 -0.40
C LYS A 9 27.53 -14.29 -0.37
N PHE A 10 26.68 -13.55 -1.10
CA PHE A 10 26.70 -12.09 -1.07
C PHE A 10 26.08 -11.57 0.24
N ILE A 11 24.91 -12.06 0.62
CA ILE A 11 24.19 -11.65 1.83
C ILE A 11 24.99 -11.94 3.09
N ASP A 12 25.70 -13.07 3.15
CA ASP A 12 26.52 -13.44 4.31
C ASP A 12 27.57 -12.40 4.69
N LYS A 13 28.03 -11.61 3.71
CA LYS A 13 28.97 -10.50 3.95
C LYS A 13 28.36 -9.38 4.81
N TYR A 14 27.03 -9.27 4.84
CA TYR A 14 26.31 -8.18 5.53
C TYR A 14 25.67 -8.59 6.85
N LYS A 15 25.41 -9.88 7.07
CA LYS A 15 24.78 -10.39 8.29
C LYS A 15 25.46 -9.95 9.59
N ARG A 16 26.79 -9.78 9.54
CA ARG A 16 27.60 -9.38 10.71
C ARG A 16 28.02 -7.91 10.69
N LYS A 17 27.72 -7.17 9.61
CA LYS A 17 28.06 -5.75 9.53
C LYS A 17 27.10 -4.94 10.40
N LYS A 18 27.64 -3.95 11.13
CA LYS A 18 26.84 -2.97 11.82
C LYS A 18 26.14 -2.08 10.78
N ALA A 19 24.85 -1.82 10.99
CA ALA A 19 24.11 -0.85 10.18
C ALA A 19 24.70 0.55 10.35
N PRO A 20 24.91 1.33 9.29
CA PRO A 20 25.55 2.65 9.38
C PRO A 20 24.54 3.74 9.74
N PHE A 21 23.70 3.49 10.75
CA PHE A 21 22.77 4.49 11.28
C PHE A 21 23.54 5.64 11.92
N GLY A 22 23.17 6.87 11.58
CA GLY A 22 23.72 8.08 12.13
C GLY A 22 22.83 8.72 13.21
N PHE A 23 23.08 10.01 13.43
CA PHE A 23 22.28 10.87 14.31
C PHE A 23 22.25 10.40 15.79
N ASN A 24 23.39 9.95 16.33
CA ASN A 24 23.52 9.53 17.73
C ASN A 24 22.43 8.52 18.18
N GLY A 25 22.10 7.55 17.32
CA GLY A 25 21.09 6.52 17.60
C GLY A 25 19.67 6.84 17.15
N LEU A 26 19.36 8.09 16.81
CA LEU A 26 18.03 8.46 16.32
C LEU A 26 17.67 7.73 15.02
N GLY A 27 18.64 7.55 14.12
CA GLY A 27 18.43 6.80 12.86
C GLY A 27 18.01 5.36 13.12
N GLU A 28 18.63 4.67 14.07
CA GLU A 28 18.26 3.31 14.45
C GLU A 28 16.87 3.25 15.09
N LEU A 29 16.56 4.19 15.98
CA LEU A 29 15.25 4.28 16.63
C LEU A 29 14.12 4.47 15.58
N VAL A 30 14.31 5.40 14.65
CA VAL A 30 13.34 5.65 13.57
C VAL A 30 13.17 4.42 12.68
N TYR A 31 14.29 3.76 12.31
CA TYR A 31 14.24 2.53 11.54
C TYR A 31 13.44 1.43 12.25
N MET A 32 13.78 1.15 13.50
CA MET A 32 13.13 0.09 14.29
C MET A 32 11.63 0.34 14.48
N ARG A 33 11.24 1.58 14.71
CA ARG A 33 9.84 1.94 14.94
C ARG A 33 9.00 1.92 13.66
N THR A 34 9.58 2.33 12.53
CA THR A 34 8.80 2.68 11.33
C THR A 34 8.99 1.67 10.18
N TYR A 35 10.21 1.20 9.94
CA TYR A 35 10.56 0.48 8.72
C TYR A 35 10.88 -1.00 8.92
N SER A 36 11.36 -1.36 10.10
CA SER A 36 11.63 -2.75 10.45
C SER A 36 10.32 -3.53 10.58
N ARG A 37 10.19 -4.61 9.82
CA ARG A 37 8.99 -5.46 9.86
C ARG A 37 9.14 -6.54 10.91
N ILE A 38 8.02 -6.93 11.51
CA ILE A 38 7.97 -8.07 12.43
C ILE A 38 7.91 -9.33 11.60
N LYS A 39 8.85 -10.25 11.83
CA LYS A 39 8.93 -11.56 11.19
C LYS A 39 7.98 -12.56 11.87
N GLU A 40 7.74 -13.69 11.23
CA GLU A 40 6.89 -14.77 11.77
C GLU A 40 7.30 -15.25 13.18
N ASN A 41 8.59 -15.18 13.49
CA ASN A 41 9.12 -15.52 14.81
C ASN A 41 8.96 -14.41 15.87
N GLY A 42 8.19 -13.37 15.59
CA GLY A 42 7.92 -12.24 16.48
C GLY A 42 9.08 -11.24 16.65
N LYS A 43 10.23 -11.45 15.97
CA LYS A 43 11.37 -10.54 16.04
C LYS A 43 11.33 -9.54 14.88
N ASN A 44 11.79 -8.34 15.14
CA ASN A 44 11.96 -7.32 14.11
C ASN A 44 13.05 -7.71 13.11
N GLU A 45 12.89 -7.26 11.86
CA GLU A 45 13.96 -7.31 10.86
C GLU A 45 15.17 -6.52 11.32
N ARG A 46 16.36 -7.03 11.04
CA ARG A 46 17.60 -6.26 11.09
C ARG A 46 17.76 -5.48 9.78
N TRP A 47 18.60 -4.44 9.78
CA TRP A 47 18.79 -3.61 8.59
C TRP A 47 19.15 -4.39 7.32
N TRP A 48 20.05 -5.35 7.44
CA TRP A 48 20.43 -6.19 6.30
C TRP A 48 19.25 -7.03 5.75
N GLU A 49 18.32 -7.46 6.60
CA GLU A 49 17.12 -8.20 6.19
C GLU A 49 16.12 -7.29 5.47
N THR A 50 15.92 -6.08 5.98
CA THR A 50 15.08 -5.07 5.32
C THR A 50 15.62 -4.73 3.93
N VAL A 51 16.92 -4.48 3.80
CA VAL A 51 17.55 -4.19 2.50
C VAL A 51 17.39 -5.38 1.56
N GLN A 52 17.59 -6.61 2.05
CA GLN A 52 17.39 -7.82 1.26
C GLN A 52 15.96 -7.93 0.74
N ARG A 53 14.96 -7.78 1.62
CA ARG A 53 13.55 -7.82 1.26
C ARG A 53 13.19 -6.80 0.19
N VAL A 54 13.64 -5.57 0.36
CA VAL A 54 13.34 -4.47 -0.58
C VAL A 54 13.96 -4.75 -1.95
N VAL A 55 15.21 -5.15 -2.01
CA VAL A 55 15.91 -5.43 -3.27
C VAL A 55 15.30 -6.66 -3.94
N GLU A 56 15.12 -7.75 -3.21
CA GLU A 56 14.51 -8.97 -3.76
C GLU A 56 13.09 -8.74 -4.26
N GLY A 57 12.28 -7.95 -3.54
CA GLY A 57 10.92 -7.56 -3.96
C GLY A 57 10.94 -6.73 -5.25
N THR A 58 11.82 -5.74 -5.33
CA THR A 58 11.97 -4.89 -6.53
C THR A 58 12.36 -5.71 -7.76
N TYR A 59 13.37 -6.58 -7.62
CA TYR A 59 13.82 -7.40 -8.74
C TYR A 59 12.86 -8.54 -9.08
N SER A 60 12.09 -9.05 -8.13
CA SER A 60 11.00 -9.99 -8.40
C SER A 60 9.90 -9.35 -9.24
N MET A 61 9.52 -8.11 -8.92
CA MET A 61 8.55 -7.35 -9.72
C MET A 61 9.05 -7.12 -11.15
N GLN A 62 10.32 -6.72 -11.32
CA GLN A 62 10.94 -6.55 -12.63
C GLN A 62 11.02 -7.88 -13.39
N LYS A 63 11.44 -8.97 -12.73
CA LYS A 63 11.50 -10.31 -13.32
C LYS A 63 10.14 -10.73 -13.85
N ASN A 64 9.10 -10.60 -13.03
CA ASN A 64 7.73 -10.94 -13.41
C ASN A 64 7.27 -10.15 -14.63
N HIS A 65 7.56 -8.86 -14.70
CA HIS A 65 7.21 -8.02 -15.85
C HIS A 65 7.97 -8.48 -17.11
N ILE A 66 9.28 -8.68 -17.02
CA ILE A 66 10.13 -9.07 -18.15
C ILE A 66 9.71 -10.45 -18.69
N GLU A 67 9.48 -11.43 -17.80
CA GLU A 67 9.07 -12.78 -18.19
C GLU A 67 7.66 -12.81 -18.75
N SER A 68 6.71 -12.08 -18.20
CA SER A 68 5.33 -12.03 -18.68
C SER A 68 5.21 -11.40 -20.08
N HIS A 69 6.14 -10.51 -20.43
CA HIS A 69 6.20 -9.86 -21.76
C HIS A 69 7.24 -10.49 -22.69
N GLN A 70 7.84 -11.63 -22.29
CA GLN A 70 8.84 -12.36 -23.09
C GLN A 70 10.04 -11.51 -23.54
N LEU A 71 10.47 -10.57 -22.67
CA LEU A 71 11.56 -9.64 -23.00
C LEU A 71 12.96 -10.21 -22.73
N GLY A 72 13.07 -11.43 -22.21
CA GLY A 72 14.33 -12.09 -21.90
C GLY A 72 14.98 -11.66 -20.59
N TRP A 73 14.76 -12.43 -19.51
CA TRP A 73 15.39 -12.19 -18.20
C TRP A 73 16.86 -12.61 -18.21
N ASN A 74 17.75 -11.68 -17.85
CA ASN A 74 19.17 -11.95 -17.70
C ASN A 74 19.56 -12.07 -16.22
N ALA A 75 19.63 -13.28 -15.70
CA ALA A 75 19.87 -13.56 -14.30
C ALA A 75 21.25 -13.04 -13.80
N TRP A 76 22.29 -13.07 -14.64
CA TRP A 76 23.62 -12.58 -14.26
C TRP A 76 23.64 -11.07 -14.11
N GLN A 77 23.08 -10.33 -15.06
CA GLN A 77 22.98 -8.88 -15.00
C GLN A 77 22.10 -8.45 -13.82
N ALA A 78 20.99 -9.15 -13.58
CA ALA A 78 20.12 -8.90 -12.46
C ALA A 78 20.83 -9.08 -11.12
N GLN A 79 21.60 -10.17 -10.95
CA GLN A 79 22.42 -10.37 -9.74
C GLN A 79 23.44 -9.25 -9.53
N LYS A 80 24.16 -8.86 -10.57
CA LYS A 80 25.17 -7.79 -10.48
C LYS A 80 24.54 -6.47 -10.07
N SER A 81 23.47 -6.07 -10.74
CA SER A 81 22.75 -4.81 -10.48
C SER A 81 22.08 -4.83 -9.09
N ALA A 82 21.44 -5.94 -8.70
CA ALA A 82 20.82 -6.08 -7.40
C ALA A 82 21.82 -6.02 -6.23
N GLN A 83 23.01 -6.63 -6.41
CA GLN A 83 24.07 -6.56 -5.40
C GLN A 83 24.62 -5.13 -5.25
N GLU A 84 24.76 -4.39 -6.34
CA GLU A 84 25.16 -2.99 -6.30
C GLU A 84 24.09 -2.13 -5.60
N MET A 85 22.82 -2.30 -5.96
CA MET A 85 21.69 -1.63 -5.31
C MET A 85 21.64 -1.92 -3.81
N TYR A 86 21.82 -3.18 -3.44
CA TYR A 86 21.87 -3.60 -2.03
C TYR A 86 23.00 -2.89 -1.27
N ASP A 87 24.22 -2.89 -1.83
CA ASP A 87 25.38 -2.23 -1.18
C ASP A 87 25.12 -0.73 -0.97
N ARG A 88 24.57 -0.05 -1.98
CA ARG A 88 24.26 1.37 -1.90
C ARG A 88 23.21 1.67 -0.84
N ILE A 89 22.14 0.88 -0.77
CA ILE A 89 21.08 1.04 0.25
C ILE A 89 21.64 0.73 1.63
N PHE A 90 22.36 -0.39 1.79
CA PHE A 90 22.91 -0.79 3.08
C PHE A 90 23.83 0.28 3.66
N ASN A 91 24.67 0.89 2.83
CA ASN A 91 25.62 1.93 3.22
C ASN A 91 25.04 3.35 3.21
N MET A 92 23.70 3.52 3.12
CA MET A 92 23.01 4.82 3.13
C MET A 92 23.44 5.79 2.01
N LYS A 93 24.04 5.29 0.92
CA LYS A 93 24.41 6.10 -0.26
C LYS A 93 23.21 6.41 -1.14
N PHE A 94 22.19 5.57 -1.09
CA PHE A 94 20.90 5.71 -1.74
C PHE A 94 19.85 5.08 -0.85
N LEU A 95 18.70 5.71 -0.68
CA LEU A 95 17.56 5.15 0.01
C LEU A 95 16.32 5.24 -0.88
N PRO A 96 15.53 4.18 -0.98
CA PRO A 96 14.21 4.29 -1.57
C PRO A 96 13.33 5.19 -0.70
N PRO A 97 12.21 5.71 -1.23
CA PRO A 97 11.20 6.38 -0.41
C PRO A 97 10.81 5.52 0.78
N GLY A 98 10.40 6.14 1.90
CA GLY A 98 10.02 5.42 3.12
C GLY A 98 8.98 4.31 2.87
N ARG A 99 8.06 4.54 1.94
CA ARG A 99 7.10 3.52 1.48
C ARG A 99 7.76 2.29 0.87
N GLY A 100 8.82 2.48 0.09
CA GLY A 100 9.61 1.38 -0.46
C GLY A 100 10.25 0.54 0.65
N LEU A 101 10.86 1.17 1.67
CA LEU A 101 11.42 0.46 2.82
C LEU A 101 10.35 -0.27 3.62
N TRP A 102 9.17 0.31 3.76
CA TRP A 102 8.09 -0.24 4.56
C TRP A 102 7.33 -1.38 3.86
N ALA A 103 6.93 -1.22 2.60
CA ALA A 103 5.98 -2.08 1.92
C ALA A 103 6.60 -3.02 0.87
N MET A 104 7.72 -2.65 0.21
CA MET A 104 8.27 -3.48 -0.86
C MET A 104 8.73 -4.85 -0.34
N GLY A 105 8.32 -5.91 -1.03
CA GLY A 105 8.66 -7.29 -0.68
C GLY A 105 7.91 -7.83 0.55
N THR A 106 6.91 -7.10 1.06
CA THR A 106 6.02 -7.57 2.14
C THR A 106 4.76 -8.23 1.56
N PRO A 107 3.91 -8.87 2.38
CA PRO A 107 2.62 -9.38 1.91
C PRO A 107 1.74 -8.33 1.21
N VAL A 108 1.92 -7.04 1.51
CA VAL A 108 1.21 -5.94 0.82
C VAL A 108 1.47 -5.97 -0.69
N THR A 109 2.72 -6.12 -1.11
CA THR A 109 3.09 -6.18 -2.53
C THR A 109 3.09 -7.59 -3.08
N GLU A 110 3.58 -8.57 -2.30
CA GLU A 110 3.86 -9.93 -2.78
C GLU A 110 2.62 -10.84 -2.84
N GLU A 111 1.67 -10.64 -1.93
CA GLU A 111 0.46 -11.47 -1.83
C GLU A 111 -0.77 -10.71 -2.33
N LYS A 112 -0.90 -9.45 -1.92
CA LYS A 112 -2.08 -8.63 -2.24
C LYS A 112 -1.92 -7.83 -3.53
N GLY A 113 -0.73 -7.73 -4.09
CA GLY A 113 -0.45 -6.96 -5.31
C GLY A 113 -0.71 -5.45 -5.17
N LEU A 114 -0.72 -4.92 -3.94
CA LEU A 114 -1.07 -3.52 -3.66
C LEU A 114 0.13 -2.58 -3.88
N TYR A 115 0.67 -2.56 -5.09
CA TYR A 115 1.80 -1.69 -5.45
C TYR A 115 1.48 -0.20 -5.33
N ALA A 116 0.21 0.19 -5.36
CA ALA A 116 -0.23 1.57 -5.09
C ALA A 116 0.22 2.05 -3.70
N ALA A 117 0.35 1.15 -2.72
CA ALA A 117 0.88 1.47 -1.38
C ALA A 117 2.34 1.96 -1.38
N LEU A 118 3.08 1.80 -2.47
CA LEU A 118 4.45 2.33 -2.63
C LEU A 118 4.47 3.82 -2.97
N ASN A 119 3.34 4.39 -3.44
CA ASN A 119 3.24 5.80 -3.75
C ASN A 119 3.03 6.62 -2.47
N ASN A 120 3.76 7.72 -2.33
CA ASN A 120 3.57 8.67 -1.24
C ASN A 120 2.38 9.59 -1.49
N CYS A 121 2.19 10.01 -2.73
CA CYS A 121 1.22 11.02 -3.13
C CYS A 121 0.48 10.60 -4.39
N ALA A 122 -0.78 11.04 -4.49
CA ALA A 122 -1.62 10.91 -5.66
C ALA A 122 -2.43 12.20 -5.86
N PHE A 123 -3.03 12.34 -7.01
CA PHE A 123 -3.94 13.44 -7.32
C PHE A 123 -5.14 12.92 -8.11
N VAL A 124 -6.32 13.45 -7.80
CA VAL A 124 -7.54 13.15 -8.54
C VAL A 124 -8.26 14.46 -8.90
N SER A 125 -8.73 14.56 -10.14
CA SER A 125 -9.52 15.70 -10.58
C SER A 125 -11.02 15.42 -10.48
N THR A 126 -11.78 16.41 -10.04
CA THR A 126 -13.24 16.36 -10.02
C THR A 126 -13.87 16.77 -11.37
N LYS A 127 -13.05 17.09 -12.38
CA LYS A 127 -13.53 17.52 -13.71
C LYS A 127 -14.47 16.50 -14.37
N THR A 128 -14.27 15.22 -14.08
CA THR A 128 -15.04 14.10 -14.66
C THR A 128 -16.27 13.70 -13.85
N LEU A 129 -16.71 14.52 -12.88
CA LEU A 129 -17.89 14.21 -12.05
C LEU A 129 -19.14 13.93 -12.85
N LYS A 130 -19.35 14.56 -14.01
CA LYS A 130 -20.49 14.28 -14.88
C LYS A 130 -20.50 12.87 -15.48
N GLU A 131 -19.33 12.27 -15.63
CA GLU A 131 -19.16 10.92 -16.21
C GLU A 131 -19.35 9.83 -15.15
N ASP A 132 -18.82 10.09 -13.94
CA ASP A 132 -18.92 9.19 -12.80
C ASP A 132 -18.88 10.04 -11.50
N TYR A 133 -20.05 10.16 -10.87
CA TYR A 133 -20.25 11.05 -9.71
C TYR A 133 -19.45 10.62 -8.47
N SER A 134 -19.26 9.32 -8.27
CA SER A 134 -18.61 8.78 -7.06
C SER A 134 -17.11 8.56 -7.21
N LYS A 135 -16.63 8.39 -8.43
CA LYS A 135 -15.25 7.96 -8.73
C LYS A 135 -14.15 8.79 -8.06
N PRO A 136 -14.14 10.13 -8.10
CA PRO A 136 -13.07 10.90 -7.45
C PRO A 136 -13.03 10.70 -5.93
N PHE A 137 -14.19 10.57 -5.30
CA PHE A 137 -14.31 10.38 -3.85
C PHE A 137 -13.89 8.95 -3.45
N CYS A 138 -14.33 7.96 -4.21
CA CYS A 138 -13.91 6.57 -4.02
C CYS A 138 -12.40 6.40 -4.22
N PHE A 139 -11.82 7.05 -5.23
CA PHE A 139 -10.36 7.07 -5.43
C PHE A 139 -9.63 7.68 -4.22
N LEU A 140 -10.13 8.81 -3.72
CA LEU A 140 -9.54 9.47 -2.55
C LEU A 140 -9.56 8.54 -1.33
N MET A 141 -10.69 7.91 -1.05
CA MET A 141 -10.82 6.97 0.07
C MET A 141 -9.91 5.76 -0.12
N ASP A 142 -9.96 5.13 -1.29
CA ASP A 142 -9.17 3.93 -1.62
C ASP A 142 -7.66 4.16 -1.46
N ALA A 143 -7.14 5.24 -2.05
CA ALA A 143 -5.74 5.60 -1.94
C ALA A 143 -5.36 6.00 -0.51
N SER A 144 -6.23 6.73 0.22
CA SER A 144 -5.98 7.12 1.61
C SER A 144 -5.91 5.90 2.54
N MET A 145 -6.73 4.87 2.32
CA MET A 145 -6.66 3.61 3.07
C MET A 145 -5.34 2.86 2.84
N LEU A 146 -4.67 3.07 1.71
CA LEU A 146 -3.30 2.61 1.47
C LEU A 146 -2.23 3.56 2.05
N GLY A 147 -2.67 4.65 2.71
CA GLY A 147 -1.82 5.66 3.32
C GLY A 147 -1.20 6.64 2.33
N VAL A 148 -1.73 6.75 1.13
CA VAL A 148 -1.31 7.73 0.12
C VAL A 148 -1.90 9.09 0.46
N GLY A 149 -1.09 10.15 0.43
CA GLY A 149 -1.57 11.53 0.50
C GLY A 149 -2.23 11.91 -0.82
N VAL A 150 -3.52 12.25 -0.80
CA VAL A 150 -4.28 12.54 -2.03
C VAL A 150 -4.63 14.03 -2.10
N GLY A 151 -4.11 14.71 -3.14
CA GLY A 151 -4.57 16.03 -3.55
C GLY A 151 -5.78 15.94 -4.48
N PHE A 152 -6.60 16.96 -4.49
CA PHE A 152 -7.75 17.05 -5.41
C PHE A 152 -8.01 18.50 -5.81
N ASP A 153 -8.75 18.69 -6.90
CA ASP A 153 -9.28 19.99 -7.32
C ASP A 153 -10.81 20.07 -7.10
N THR A 154 -11.35 21.23 -7.31
CA THR A 154 -12.80 21.51 -7.22
C THR A 154 -13.41 21.89 -8.58
N LYS A 155 -12.79 21.47 -9.69
CA LYS A 155 -13.22 21.82 -11.06
C LYS A 155 -14.61 21.30 -11.41
N GLY A 156 -15.08 20.25 -10.72
CA GLY A 156 -16.43 19.72 -10.86
C GLY A 156 -17.49 20.44 -10.02
N ALA A 157 -17.10 21.45 -9.22
CA ALA A 157 -18.07 22.21 -8.41
C ALA A 157 -19.06 22.96 -9.31
N GLY A 158 -20.36 22.79 -9.02
CA GLY A 158 -21.43 23.39 -9.83
C GLY A 158 -21.77 22.63 -11.13
N GLU A 159 -21.03 21.59 -11.47
CA GLU A 159 -21.25 20.81 -12.69
C GLU A 159 -22.34 19.75 -12.55
N ILE A 160 -22.72 19.42 -11.34
CA ILE A 160 -23.75 18.42 -11.01
C ILE A 160 -24.76 18.96 -10.02
N VAL A 161 -25.97 18.40 -10.05
CA VAL A 161 -27.04 18.71 -9.09
C VAL A 161 -27.26 17.49 -8.20
N ILE A 162 -27.16 17.68 -6.90
CA ILE A 162 -27.42 16.65 -5.89
C ILE A 162 -28.92 16.56 -5.68
N LYS A 163 -29.52 15.42 -5.96
CA LYS A 163 -30.96 15.20 -5.87
C LYS A 163 -31.47 14.95 -4.45
N GLY A 164 -30.55 14.53 -3.56
CA GLY A 164 -30.92 14.04 -2.25
C GLY A 164 -31.38 12.57 -2.29
N VAL A 165 -31.48 11.94 -1.12
CA VAL A 165 -31.88 10.54 -1.00
C VAL A 165 -33.39 10.38 -0.92
N ASP A 166 -33.95 9.34 -1.53
CA ASP A 166 -35.36 8.96 -1.37
C ASP A 166 -35.54 8.18 -0.07
N LYS A 167 -36.01 8.87 0.97
CA LYS A 167 -36.25 8.30 2.32
C LYS A 167 -37.44 7.36 2.39
N THR A 168 -38.28 7.30 1.35
CA THR A 168 -39.43 6.37 1.32
C THR A 168 -39.04 4.94 1.01
N ARG A 169 -37.86 4.77 0.41
CA ARG A 169 -37.26 3.49 0.07
C ARG A 169 -35.95 3.28 0.84
N LYS A 170 -35.73 2.08 1.33
CA LYS A 170 -34.52 1.73 2.09
C LYS A 170 -33.87 0.50 1.51
N THR A 171 -32.55 0.50 1.46
CA THR A 171 -31.72 -0.66 1.14
C THR A 171 -30.73 -0.92 2.26
N MET A 172 -30.26 -2.16 2.38
CA MET A 172 -29.28 -2.55 3.38
C MET A 172 -27.99 -3.00 2.67
N TYR A 173 -26.86 -2.52 3.13
CA TYR A 173 -25.56 -2.99 2.70
C TYR A 173 -24.74 -3.45 3.88
N VAL A 174 -24.38 -4.75 3.89
CA VAL A 174 -23.50 -5.34 4.89
C VAL A 174 -22.06 -5.08 4.46
N ILE A 175 -21.32 -4.27 5.21
CA ILE A 175 -19.95 -3.89 4.85
C ILE A 175 -19.03 -5.10 5.11
N PRO A 176 -18.39 -5.68 4.06
CA PRO A 176 -17.35 -6.67 4.26
C PRO A 176 -16.15 -6.02 4.97
N ASP A 177 -15.44 -6.81 5.81
CA ASP A 177 -14.23 -6.34 6.49
C ASP A 177 -13.03 -6.29 5.52
N THR A 178 -13.17 -5.51 4.46
CA THR A 178 -12.19 -5.32 3.39
C THR A 178 -12.12 -3.85 2.97
N ARG A 179 -10.99 -3.45 2.42
CA ARG A 179 -10.80 -2.11 1.85
C ARG A 179 -11.85 -1.81 0.77
N GLU A 180 -12.05 -2.76 -0.12
CA GLU A 180 -13.02 -2.68 -1.21
C GLU A 180 -14.46 -2.52 -0.69
N GLY A 181 -14.80 -3.21 0.40
CA GLY A 181 -16.12 -3.11 1.04
C GLY A 181 -16.39 -1.71 1.60
N TRP A 182 -15.39 -1.08 2.19
CA TRP A 182 -15.49 0.30 2.66
C TRP A 182 -15.61 1.30 1.51
N VAL A 183 -14.84 1.13 0.43
CA VAL A 183 -14.94 2.00 -0.76
C VAL A 183 -16.31 1.84 -1.41
N GLU A 184 -16.83 0.62 -1.48
CA GLU A 184 -18.18 0.35 -2.02
C GLU A 184 -19.28 0.99 -1.16
N SER A 185 -19.15 0.97 0.18
CA SER A 185 -20.12 1.66 1.05
C SER A 185 -20.18 3.16 0.77
N LEU A 186 -19.02 3.81 0.56
CA LEU A 186 -18.97 5.22 0.16
C LEU A 186 -19.61 5.42 -1.22
N ARG A 187 -19.32 4.55 -2.19
CA ARG A 187 -19.91 4.63 -3.53
C ARG A 187 -21.44 4.58 -3.46
N LEU A 188 -21.99 3.60 -2.77
CA LEU A 188 -23.43 3.45 -2.62
C LEU A 188 -24.08 4.66 -1.94
N LEU A 189 -23.45 5.19 -0.89
CA LEU A 189 -23.90 6.39 -0.21
C LEU A 189 -23.97 7.58 -1.18
N LEU A 190 -22.88 7.86 -1.89
CA LEU A 190 -22.81 8.98 -2.83
C LEU A 190 -23.81 8.84 -3.97
N GLU A 191 -23.89 7.66 -4.58
CA GLU A 191 -24.85 7.37 -5.66
C GLU A 191 -26.31 7.58 -5.21
N SER A 192 -26.65 7.19 -3.98
CA SER A 192 -28.00 7.39 -3.45
C SER A 192 -28.38 8.87 -3.38
N TYR A 193 -27.45 9.74 -2.99
CA TYR A 193 -27.68 11.19 -2.92
C TYR A 193 -27.61 11.87 -4.29
N PHE A 194 -26.65 11.50 -5.12
CA PHE A 194 -26.47 12.13 -6.43
C PHE A 194 -27.65 11.81 -7.38
N HIS A 195 -28.13 10.59 -7.35
CA HIS A 195 -29.18 10.12 -8.26
C HIS A 195 -30.58 10.08 -7.66
N GLY A 196 -30.76 10.43 -6.38
CA GLY A 196 -32.06 10.36 -5.70
C GLY A 196 -32.56 8.92 -5.54
N GLN A 197 -31.64 8.00 -5.22
CA GLN A 197 -31.97 6.60 -5.00
C GLN A 197 -32.45 6.34 -3.56
N ALA A 198 -32.78 5.08 -3.26
CA ALA A 198 -33.17 4.63 -1.93
C ALA A 198 -32.09 4.96 -0.87
N GLU A 199 -32.54 5.30 0.35
CA GLU A 199 -31.66 5.47 1.51
C GLU A 199 -30.89 4.17 1.78
N VAL A 200 -29.55 4.25 1.90
CA VAL A 200 -28.70 3.09 2.19
C VAL A 200 -28.42 3.02 3.69
N ASN A 201 -28.85 1.97 4.33
CA ASN A 201 -28.46 1.62 5.71
C ASN A 201 -27.27 0.67 5.69
N PHE A 202 -26.30 0.91 6.56
CA PHE A 202 -25.07 0.12 6.62
C PHE A 202 -25.10 -0.81 7.83
N ASP A 203 -24.79 -2.08 7.59
CA ASP A 203 -24.58 -3.09 8.63
C ASP A 203 -23.07 -3.34 8.79
N TYR A 204 -22.57 -3.04 9.98
CA TYR A 204 -21.17 -3.16 10.35
C TYR A 204 -20.83 -4.49 11.05
N SER A 205 -21.76 -5.42 11.14
CA SER A 205 -21.63 -6.67 11.91
C SER A 205 -20.43 -7.54 11.49
N LYS A 206 -19.95 -7.37 10.25
CA LYS A 206 -18.78 -8.10 9.73
C LYS A 206 -17.46 -7.35 9.90
N VAL A 207 -17.51 -6.08 10.33
CA VAL A 207 -16.29 -5.29 10.52
C VAL A 207 -15.60 -5.74 11.80
N ARG A 208 -14.29 -5.94 11.72
CA ARG A 208 -13.47 -6.34 12.89
C ARG A 208 -13.52 -5.28 13.99
N PRO A 209 -13.53 -5.70 15.26
CA PRO A 209 -13.56 -4.79 16.39
C PRO A 209 -12.26 -3.98 16.52
N ALA A 210 -12.33 -2.91 17.33
CA ALA A 210 -11.19 -2.08 17.67
C ALA A 210 -10.07 -2.92 18.32
N GLY A 211 -8.82 -2.62 17.97
CA GLY A 211 -7.64 -3.28 18.50
C GLY A 211 -7.22 -4.55 17.76
N GLU A 212 -8.06 -5.12 16.91
CA GLU A 212 -7.65 -6.26 16.09
C GLU A 212 -6.62 -5.89 15.02
N PRO A 213 -5.62 -6.76 14.78
CA PRO A 213 -4.57 -6.46 13.79
C PRO A 213 -5.10 -6.43 12.36
N ILE A 214 -4.66 -5.45 11.59
CA ILE A 214 -4.90 -5.38 10.14
C ILE A 214 -3.88 -6.29 9.44
N LYS A 215 -4.30 -7.54 9.17
CA LYS A 215 -3.42 -8.56 8.59
C LYS A 215 -2.81 -8.12 7.28
N GLY A 216 -1.48 -8.25 7.18
CA GLY A 216 -0.69 -7.99 5.98
C GLY A 216 -0.44 -6.51 5.68
N PHE A 217 -1.10 -5.57 6.34
CA PHE A 217 -0.84 -4.13 6.20
C PHE A 217 -0.06 -3.59 7.40
N GLY A 218 -0.40 -4.01 8.61
CA GLY A 218 0.14 -3.54 9.88
C GLY A 218 -0.77 -2.52 10.55
N GLY A 219 -0.56 -2.32 11.85
CA GLY A 219 -1.44 -1.54 12.69
C GLY A 219 -2.66 -2.32 13.16
N VAL A 220 -3.56 -1.63 13.84
CA VAL A 220 -4.77 -2.19 14.44
C VAL A 220 -6.01 -1.45 13.94
N SER A 221 -7.13 -2.14 13.92
CA SER A 221 -8.44 -1.58 13.59
C SER A 221 -8.88 -0.57 14.64
N SER A 222 -9.54 0.50 14.21
CA SER A 222 -10.27 1.40 15.11
C SER A 222 -11.68 0.90 15.46
N GLY A 223 -12.15 -0.16 14.81
CA GLY A 223 -13.52 -0.64 14.92
C GLY A 223 -14.52 0.12 14.05
N PRO A 224 -15.80 -0.28 14.10
CA PRO A 224 -16.89 0.34 13.34
C PRO A 224 -17.48 1.60 14.00
N GLU A 225 -17.05 1.94 15.24
CA GLU A 225 -17.58 3.07 16.04
C GLU A 225 -16.85 4.39 15.73
#